data_b44ea7ab73e21075f725aebbc529d87b
#
_entry.id   b44ea7ab73e21075f725aebbc529d87b
#
_cell.length_a   1.000
_cell.length_b   1.000
_cell.length_c   1.000
_cell.angle_alpha   90.00
_cell.angle_beta   90.00
_cell.angle_gamma   90.00
#
_symmetry.space_group_name_H-M   'P 1'
#
loop_
_entity.id
_entity.type
_entity.pdbx_description
1 polymer ?
#
loop_
_entity_poly.entity_id
_entity_poly.type
_entity_poly.pdbx_seq_one_letter_code
_entity_poly.pdbx_strand_id
1 'polypeptide(L)'
;MTYYDILFSFFIYGFLGWCSEVAFAAFKQHSFVNRGFLNGPICPIYGIGVTVVVASLQPYVGNLILLYITSTILVTFLEWLTGFLLEKMFHHRWWDYSEMPLNIGGYVCPLFSAIWGIACVLIVKLIYPFTGKLVSFLPIWLGKFLLVLLSIALIVDICITVQGILKFNKRLALMEDIAKELRNISDQIGENIYDSMMDGLEAQDRLKARADVIREKVDEAKQENADELKARMDSLKQLAEELRSKYEKMAKLPTFTSRRILRAFPKMMPREHVREFGQLRRILKKKRDELKKR
;
A
#
# COMPACT_ATOMS: atom_id res chain seq x y z
N MET A 1 -13.65 15.40 31.05
CA MET A 1 -13.64 14.00 30.58
C MET A 1 -12.66 13.20 31.45
N THR A 2 -13.05 12.01 31.90
CA THR A 2 -12.17 11.07 32.57
C THR A 2 -11.40 10.23 31.54
N TYR A 3 -10.33 9.54 31.96
CA TYR A 3 -9.63 8.59 31.08
C TYR A 3 -10.54 7.50 30.54
N TYR A 4 -11.54 7.10 31.32
CA TYR A 4 -12.57 6.15 30.94
C TYR A 4 -13.40 6.68 29.75
N ASP A 5 -13.85 7.94 29.80
CA ASP A 5 -14.63 8.58 28.72
C ASP A 5 -13.78 8.73 27.46
N ILE A 6 -12.51 9.08 27.61
CA ILE A 6 -11.58 9.23 26.49
C ILE A 6 -11.43 7.90 25.73
N LEU A 7 -11.17 6.81 26.46
CA LEU A 7 -10.99 5.50 25.83
C LEU A 7 -12.30 4.97 25.22
N PHE A 8 -13.42 5.14 25.85
CA PHE A 8 -14.71 4.78 25.25
C PHE A 8 -15.01 5.59 24.01
N SER A 9 -14.78 6.89 24.04
CA SER A 9 -14.93 7.76 22.86
C SER A 9 -14.07 7.26 21.70
N PHE A 10 -12.82 6.92 21.94
CA PHE A 10 -11.94 6.36 20.92
C PHE A 10 -12.53 5.10 20.27
N PHE A 11 -12.97 4.14 21.04
CA PHE A 11 -13.54 2.89 20.49
C PHE A 11 -14.86 3.11 19.80
N ILE A 12 -15.78 3.91 20.37
CA ILE A 12 -17.09 4.21 19.76
C ILE A 12 -16.88 4.92 18.43
N TYR A 13 -16.10 5.99 18.41
CA TYR A 13 -15.91 6.77 17.18
C TYR A 13 -15.00 6.09 16.17
N GLY A 14 -14.07 5.27 16.61
CA GLY A 14 -13.30 4.39 15.73
C GLY A 14 -14.20 3.37 15.03
N PHE A 15 -15.17 2.80 15.73
CA PHE A 15 -16.15 1.88 15.17
C PHE A 15 -17.15 2.61 14.24
N LEU A 16 -17.74 3.73 14.66
CA LEU A 16 -18.65 4.52 13.84
C LEU A 16 -17.97 5.04 12.55
N GLY A 17 -16.71 5.46 12.66
CA GLY A 17 -15.91 5.84 11.51
C GLY A 17 -15.66 4.66 10.56
N TRP A 18 -15.40 3.47 11.09
CA TRP A 18 -15.29 2.27 10.27
C TRP A 18 -16.62 1.95 9.57
N CYS A 19 -17.76 2.04 10.27
CA CYS A 19 -19.09 1.85 9.69
C CYS A 19 -19.33 2.82 8.52
N SER A 20 -18.97 4.10 8.69
CA SER A 20 -19.14 5.13 7.64
C SER A 20 -18.28 4.81 6.40
N GLU A 21 -17.03 4.37 6.59
CA GLU A 21 -16.14 3.98 5.49
C GLU A 21 -16.64 2.74 4.74
N VAL A 22 -17.14 1.74 5.47
CA VAL A 22 -17.70 0.53 4.86
C VAL A 22 -18.99 0.86 4.10
N ALA A 23 -19.86 1.70 4.67
CA ALA A 23 -21.09 2.15 4.00
C ALA A 23 -20.77 2.92 2.71
N PHE A 24 -19.81 3.85 2.76
CA PHE A 24 -19.35 4.58 1.58
C PHE A 24 -18.79 3.64 0.50
N ALA A 25 -17.98 2.65 0.90
CA ALA A 25 -17.44 1.66 -0.02
C ALA A 25 -18.53 0.76 -0.62
N ALA A 26 -19.47 0.32 0.19
CA ALA A 26 -20.58 -0.51 -0.26
C ALA A 26 -21.44 0.23 -1.29
N PHE A 27 -21.74 1.51 -1.05
CA PHE A 27 -22.47 2.35 -2.00
C PHE A 27 -21.70 2.52 -3.32
N LYS A 28 -20.37 2.80 -3.25
CA LYS A 28 -19.55 3.08 -4.45
C LYS A 28 -19.15 1.82 -5.24
N GLN A 29 -18.88 0.70 -4.54
CA GLN A 29 -18.35 -0.52 -5.15
C GLN A 29 -19.37 -1.65 -5.26
N HIS A 30 -20.61 -1.44 -4.79
CA HIS A 30 -21.67 -2.44 -4.72
C HIS A 30 -21.22 -3.76 -4.08
N SER A 31 -20.35 -3.67 -3.09
CA SER A 31 -19.80 -4.84 -2.38
C SER A 31 -19.26 -4.44 -1.02
N PHE A 32 -19.32 -5.38 -0.06
CA PHE A 32 -18.69 -5.17 1.25
C PHE A 32 -17.17 -5.10 1.09
N VAL A 33 -16.58 -4.00 1.59
CA VAL A 33 -15.14 -3.79 1.63
C VAL A 33 -14.76 -3.20 2.97
N ASN A 34 -13.94 -3.91 3.75
CA ASN A 34 -13.35 -3.33 4.95
C ASN A 34 -12.32 -2.27 4.55
N ARG A 35 -12.70 -0.98 4.66
CA ARG A 35 -11.84 0.17 4.36
C ARG A 35 -11.05 0.67 5.56
N GLY A 36 -11.15 0.02 6.70
CA GLY A 36 -10.31 0.33 7.85
C GLY A 36 -8.83 0.08 7.54
N PHE A 37 -7.95 0.87 8.15
CA PHE A 37 -6.50 0.58 8.17
C PHE A 37 -6.24 -0.79 8.83
N LEU A 38 -6.92 -1.06 9.93
CA LEU A 38 -6.86 -2.32 10.67
C LEU A 38 -7.71 -3.43 10.04
N ASN A 39 -7.49 -4.68 10.43
CA ASN A 39 -8.29 -5.80 9.97
C ASN A 39 -9.67 -5.83 10.64
N GLY A 40 -9.75 -5.42 11.90
CA GLY A 40 -10.98 -5.31 12.68
C GLY A 40 -11.82 -4.08 12.32
N PRO A 41 -13.00 -3.96 12.94
CA PRO A 41 -13.97 -2.91 12.65
C PRO A 41 -13.66 -1.60 13.40
N ILE A 42 -12.43 -1.11 13.30
CA ILE A 42 -11.99 0.14 13.93
C ILE A 42 -11.14 0.94 12.94
N CYS A 43 -11.47 2.22 12.80
CA CYS A 43 -10.65 3.21 12.11
C CYS A 43 -9.98 4.15 13.13
N PRO A 44 -8.71 3.96 13.49
CA PRO A 44 -8.04 4.72 14.54
C PRO A 44 -8.05 6.24 14.31
N ILE A 45 -7.95 6.69 13.07
CA ILE A 45 -7.96 8.12 12.73
C ILE A 45 -9.26 8.80 13.17
N TYR A 46 -10.41 8.13 13.00
CA TYR A 46 -11.71 8.67 13.46
C TYR A 46 -11.81 8.62 14.99
N GLY A 47 -11.35 7.52 15.60
CA GLY A 47 -11.32 7.39 17.06
C GLY A 47 -10.47 8.48 17.71
N ILE A 48 -9.24 8.67 17.24
CA ILE A 48 -8.33 9.71 17.74
C ILE A 48 -8.89 11.10 17.43
N GLY A 49 -9.27 11.36 16.15
CA GLY A 49 -9.70 12.67 15.70
C GLY A 49 -10.91 13.19 16.48
N VAL A 50 -11.97 12.37 16.58
CA VAL A 50 -13.17 12.77 17.32
C VAL A 50 -12.92 12.89 18.82
N THR A 51 -12.15 11.98 19.41
CA THR A 51 -11.84 12.06 20.84
C THR A 51 -11.05 13.32 21.17
N VAL A 52 -10.06 13.68 20.35
CA VAL A 52 -9.27 14.92 20.53
C VAL A 52 -10.16 16.15 20.36
N VAL A 53 -11.02 16.17 19.31
CA VAL A 53 -11.98 17.27 19.08
C VAL A 53 -12.92 17.43 20.28
N VAL A 54 -13.54 16.34 20.72
CA VAL A 54 -14.47 16.38 21.87
C VAL A 54 -13.75 16.81 23.14
N ALA A 55 -12.57 16.28 23.43
CA ALA A 55 -11.83 16.60 24.65
C ALA A 55 -11.34 18.06 24.67
N SER A 56 -10.90 18.59 23.53
CA SER A 56 -10.26 19.92 23.45
C SER A 56 -11.29 21.05 23.25
N LEU A 57 -12.42 20.77 22.61
CA LEU A 57 -13.35 21.82 22.15
C LEU A 57 -14.60 21.98 23.01
N GLN A 58 -14.70 21.31 24.14
CA GLN A 58 -15.80 21.50 25.11
C GLN A 58 -16.03 22.96 25.48
N PRO A 59 -15.03 23.82 25.72
CA PRO A 59 -15.26 25.24 26.03
C PRO A 59 -15.97 26.01 24.90
N TYR A 60 -15.87 25.55 23.66
CA TYR A 60 -16.41 26.26 22.48
C TYR A 60 -17.78 25.75 22.05
N VAL A 61 -18.36 24.77 22.73
CA VAL A 61 -19.67 24.19 22.38
C VAL A 61 -20.80 25.23 22.37
N GLY A 62 -20.69 26.32 23.15
CA GLY A 62 -21.66 27.42 23.19
C GLY A 62 -21.65 28.29 21.94
N ASN A 63 -20.54 28.38 21.21
CA ASN A 63 -20.39 29.22 20.01
C ASN A 63 -20.14 28.35 18.77
N LEU A 64 -21.14 28.26 17.90
CA LEU A 64 -21.16 27.37 16.74
C LEU A 64 -20.09 27.72 15.71
N ILE A 65 -19.85 29.01 15.49
CA ILE A 65 -18.85 29.50 14.54
C ILE A 65 -17.44 29.16 15.04
N LEU A 66 -17.17 29.44 16.32
CA LEU A 66 -15.87 29.15 16.92
C LEU A 66 -15.62 27.65 16.98
N LEU A 67 -16.63 26.85 17.33
CA LEU A 67 -16.55 25.39 17.30
C LEU A 67 -16.22 24.87 15.89
N TYR A 68 -16.87 25.40 14.85
CA TYR A 68 -16.62 25.01 13.46
C TYR A 68 -15.18 25.34 13.03
N ILE A 69 -14.73 26.57 13.27
CA ILE A 69 -13.39 27.02 12.87
C ILE A 69 -12.30 26.19 13.58
N THR A 70 -12.42 26.06 14.90
CA THR A 70 -11.42 25.35 15.70
C THR A 70 -11.38 23.84 15.39
N SER A 71 -12.53 23.21 15.19
CA SER A 71 -12.59 21.79 14.80
C SER A 71 -12.05 21.58 13.37
N THR A 72 -12.33 22.49 12.43
CA THR A 72 -11.77 22.42 11.07
C THR A 72 -10.24 22.46 11.09
N ILE A 73 -9.67 23.41 11.83
CA ILE A 73 -8.20 23.50 11.95
C ILE A 73 -7.61 22.25 12.60
N LEU A 74 -8.22 21.80 13.70
CA LEU A 74 -7.72 20.66 14.45
C LEU A 74 -7.80 19.34 13.64
N VAL A 75 -8.93 19.07 13.00
CA VAL A 75 -9.09 17.84 12.21
C VAL A 75 -8.22 17.84 10.96
N THR A 76 -8.05 19.01 10.32
CA THR A 76 -7.13 19.16 9.17
C THR A 76 -5.69 18.86 9.57
N PHE A 77 -5.25 19.37 10.71
CA PHE A 77 -3.92 19.05 11.24
C PHE A 77 -3.75 17.56 11.54
N LEU A 78 -4.74 16.93 12.16
CA LEU A 78 -4.70 15.49 12.47
C LEU A 78 -4.71 14.62 11.20
N GLU A 79 -5.48 15.02 10.19
CA GLU A 79 -5.51 14.34 8.89
C GLU A 79 -4.16 14.46 8.18
N TRP A 80 -3.60 15.67 8.13
CA TRP A 80 -2.27 15.91 7.56
C TRP A 80 -1.19 15.11 8.28
N LEU A 81 -1.15 15.18 9.62
CA LEU A 81 -0.18 14.46 10.43
C LEU A 81 -0.28 12.94 10.22
N THR A 82 -1.50 12.42 10.19
CA THR A 82 -1.73 10.97 9.98
C THR A 82 -1.26 10.54 8.58
N GLY A 83 -1.60 11.30 7.54
CA GLY A 83 -1.15 11.02 6.17
C GLY A 83 0.36 11.04 6.04
N PHE A 84 1.01 12.06 6.62
CA PHE A 84 2.47 12.19 6.65
C PHE A 84 3.14 11.04 7.39
N LEU A 85 2.66 10.69 8.59
CA LEU A 85 3.24 9.61 9.40
C LEU A 85 3.08 8.24 8.71
N LEU A 86 1.90 7.94 8.18
CA LEU A 86 1.65 6.68 7.48
C LEU A 86 2.52 6.56 6.22
N GLU A 87 2.69 7.64 5.47
CA GLU A 87 3.56 7.64 4.29
C GLU A 87 5.02 7.44 4.69
N LYS A 88 5.49 8.12 5.73
CA LYS A 88 6.88 7.99 6.24
C LYS A 88 7.18 6.59 6.80
N MET A 89 6.19 5.95 7.47
CA MET A 89 6.37 4.63 8.08
C MET A 89 6.24 3.47 7.09
N PHE A 90 5.35 3.60 6.12
CA PHE A 90 4.99 2.49 5.24
C PHE A 90 5.37 2.70 3.78
N HIS A 91 5.90 3.86 3.40
CA HIS A 91 6.27 4.22 2.03
C HIS A 91 5.08 4.15 1.05
N HIS A 92 3.85 4.29 1.57
CA HIS A 92 2.62 4.30 0.80
C HIS A 92 1.76 5.49 1.16
N ARG A 93 1.25 6.17 0.13
CA ARG A 93 0.22 7.20 0.28
C ARG A 93 -1.15 6.53 0.24
N TRP A 94 -1.91 6.59 1.34
CA TRP A 94 -3.19 5.91 1.50
C TRP A 94 -4.34 6.61 0.79
N TRP A 95 -4.29 7.94 0.73
CA TRP A 95 -5.15 8.83 -0.07
C TRP A 95 -4.29 9.89 -0.70
N ASP A 96 -4.81 10.53 -1.75
CA ASP A 96 -4.09 11.56 -2.48
C ASP A 96 -5.04 12.64 -2.96
N TYR A 97 -4.82 13.86 -2.47
CA TYR A 97 -5.53 15.07 -2.88
C TYR A 97 -4.66 15.99 -3.76
N SER A 98 -3.59 15.50 -4.35
CA SER A 98 -2.66 16.31 -5.15
C SER A 98 -3.35 16.99 -6.34
N GLU A 99 -4.45 16.42 -6.86
CA GLU A 99 -5.25 17.01 -7.94
C GLU A 99 -6.24 18.07 -7.44
N MET A 100 -6.42 18.21 -6.12
CA MET A 100 -7.36 19.19 -5.55
C MET A 100 -6.70 20.56 -5.37
N PRO A 101 -7.43 21.66 -5.62
CA PRO A 101 -6.88 22.99 -5.44
C PRO A 101 -6.49 23.26 -3.98
N LEU A 102 -5.42 24.04 -3.77
CA LEU A 102 -4.89 24.43 -2.47
C LEU A 102 -4.58 23.27 -1.53
N ASN A 103 -4.25 22.07 -2.07
CA ASN A 103 -3.83 20.96 -1.23
C ASN A 103 -2.47 21.22 -0.58
N ILE A 104 -2.24 20.63 0.59
CA ILE A 104 -0.96 20.69 1.30
C ILE A 104 -0.31 19.31 1.21
N GLY A 105 0.66 19.17 0.29
CA GLY A 105 1.41 17.94 0.07
C GLY A 105 0.55 16.74 -0.39
N GLY A 106 -0.69 16.97 -0.85
CA GLY A 106 -1.65 15.94 -1.21
C GLY A 106 -2.30 15.21 -0.03
N TYR A 107 -1.99 15.62 1.22
CA TYR A 107 -2.56 14.98 2.42
C TYR A 107 -3.90 15.58 2.82
N VAL A 108 -4.09 16.88 2.62
CA VAL A 108 -5.31 17.64 2.97
C VAL A 108 -5.66 18.65 1.89
N CYS A 109 -6.93 19.01 1.77
CA CYS A 109 -7.38 20.13 0.94
C CYS A 109 -8.56 20.86 1.58
N PRO A 110 -8.77 22.17 1.28
CA PRO A 110 -9.77 23.00 1.95
C PRO A 110 -11.19 22.46 1.86
N LEU A 111 -11.56 21.86 0.74
CA LEU A 111 -12.89 21.29 0.55
C LEU A 111 -13.21 20.20 1.57
N PHE A 112 -12.31 19.20 1.70
CA PHE A 112 -12.51 18.11 2.66
C PHE A 112 -12.34 18.59 4.10
N SER A 113 -11.42 19.51 4.36
CA SER A 113 -11.27 20.15 5.67
C SER A 113 -12.56 20.82 6.13
N ALA A 114 -13.24 21.57 5.25
CA ALA A 114 -14.51 22.21 5.56
C ALA A 114 -15.63 21.16 5.85
N ILE A 115 -15.70 20.09 5.06
CA ILE A 115 -16.66 18.99 5.26
C ILE A 115 -16.42 18.30 6.61
N TRP A 116 -15.16 18.00 6.94
CA TRP A 116 -14.80 17.39 8.23
C TRP A 116 -15.10 18.32 9.40
N GLY A 117 -14.94 19.64 9.24
CA GLY A 117 -15.34 20.63 10.24
C GLY A 117 -16.82 20.58 10.55
N ILE A 118 -17.68 20.49 9.50
CA ILE A 118 -19.15 20.33 9.69
C ILE A 118 -19.44 19.01 10.39
N ALA A 119 -18.80 17.92 9.98
CA ALA A 119 -18.96 16.61 10.61
C ALA A 119 -18.59 16.65 12.10
N CYS A 120 -17.51 17.33 12.48
CA CYS A 120 -17.12 17.50 13.87
C CYS A 120 -18.14 18.28 14.69
N VAL A 121 -18.71 19.37 14.13
CA VAL A 121 -19.79 20.11 14.81
C VAL A 121 -21.01 19.22 15.07
N LEU A 122 -21.44 18.45 14.07
CA LEU A 122 -22.57 17.52 14.22
C LEU A 122 -22.24 16.44 15.27
N ILE A 123 -21.04 15.90 15.27
CA ILE A 123 -20.62 14.90 16.25
C ILE A 123 -20.65 15.50 17.66
N VAL A 124 -20.05 16.67 17.87
CA VAL A 124 -19.94 17.29 19.21
C VAL A 124 -21.30 17.70 19.74
N LYS A 125 -22.19 18.20 18.88
CA LYS A 125 -23.50 18.71 19.29
C LYS A 125 -24.58 17.66 19.43
N LEU A 126 -24.57 16.66 18.56
CA LEU A 126 -25.67 15.68 18.48
C LEU A 126 -25.23 14.29 18.92
N ILE A 127 -24.11 13.77 18.38
CA ILE A 127 -23.75 12.36 18.59
C ILE A 127 -23.09 12.16 19.95
N TYR A 128 -22.17 13.06 20.34
CA TYR A 128 -21.44 12.92 21.59
C TYR A 128 -22.32 12.94 22.84
N PRO A 129 -23.33 13.85 22.99
CA PRO A 129 -24.23 13.81 24.14
C PRO A 129 -25.05 12.50 24.22
N PHE A 130 -25.40 11.92 23.06
CA PHE A 130 -26.07 10.65 23.00
C PHE A 130 -25.17 9.48 23.41
N THR A 131 -23.98 9.40 22.84
CA THR A 131 -23.00 8.33 23.16
C THR A 131 -22.53 8.42 24.60
N GLY A 132 -22.35 9.63 25.14
CA GLY A 132 -22.02 9.84 26.55
C GLY A 132 -23.10 9.29 27.50
N LYS A 133 -24.36 9.55 27.20
CA LYS A 133 -25.50 8.92 27.94
C LYS A 133 -25.48 7.41 27.84
N LEU A 134 -25.21 6.86 26.64
CA LEU A 134 -25.15 5.40 26.45
C LEU A 134 -24.08 4.78 27.32
N VAL A 135 -22.90 5.39 27.38
CA VAL A 135 -21.77 4.92 28.22
C VAL A 135 -22.11 5.03 29.72
N SER A 136 -22.88 6.05 30.14
CA SER A 136 -23.26 6.22 31.55
C SER A 136 -24.21 5.14 32.06
N PHE A 137 -24.94 4.44 31.18
CA PHE A 137 -25.78 3.29 31.57
C PHE A 137 -24.95 2.03 31.85
N LEU A 138 -23.67 2.00 31.43
CA LEU A 138 -22.85 0.83 31.58
C LEU A 138 -22.25 0.79 33.00
N PRO A 139 -22.41 -0.31 33.77
CA PRO A 139 -21.72 -0.45 35.05
C PRO A 139 -20.21 -0.28 34.89
N ILE A 140 -19.59 0.52 35.74
CA ILE A 140 -18.17 0.90 35.62
C ILE A 140 -17.24 -0.33 35.54
N TRP A 141 -17.51 -1.38 36.30
CA TRP A 141 -16.71 -2.60 36.28
C TRP A 141 -16.76 -3.31 34.90
N LEU A 142 -17.98 -3.39 34.31
CA LEU A 142 -18.18 -3.98 32.98
C LEU A 142 -17.53 -3.13 31.90
N GLY A 143 -17.65 -1.80 32.01
CA GLY A 143 -17.01 -0.87 31.09
C GLY A 143 -15.49 -0.99 31.11
N LYS A 144 -14.87 -1.07 32.32
CA LYS A 144 -13.43 -1.29 32.44
C LYS A 144 -12.99 -2.62 31.85
N PHE A 145 -13.74 -3.69 32.11
CA PHE A 145 -13.48 -5.02 31.51
C PHE A 145 -13.52 -4.98 29.98
N LEU A 146 -14.55 -4.34 29.39
CA LEU A 146 -14.67 -4.17 27.95
C LEU A 146 -13.51 -3.35 27.37
N LEU A 147 -13.12 -2.26 28.00
CA LEU A 147 -11.99 -1.44 27.56
C LEU A 147 -10.68 -2.23 27.54
N VAL A 148 -10.42 -3.05 28.54
CA VAL A 148 -9.23 -3.93 28.57
C VAL A 148 -9.27 -4.91 27.39
N LEU A 149 -10.41 -5.59 27.18
CA LEU A 149 -10.58 -6.55 26.09
C LEU A 149 -10.41 -5.88 24.72
N LEU A 150 -11.05 -4.73 24.50
CA LEU A 150 -10.95 -3.96 23.25
C LEU A 150 -9.53 -3.43 23.02
N SER A 151 -8.84 -3.02 24.09
CA SER A 151 -7.44 -2.54 23.98
C SER A 151 -6.50 -3.67 23.61
N ILE A 152 -6.64 -4.85 24.18
CA ILE A 152 -5.85 -6.03 23.80
C ILE A 152 -6.12 -6.40 22.34
N ALA A 153 -7.40 -6.47 21.93
CA ALA A 153 -7.77 -6.76 20.55
C ALA A 153 -7.20 -5.74 19.57
N LEU A 154 -7.22 -4.44 19.92
CA LEU A 154 -6.66 -3.36 19.12
C LEU A 154 -5.14 -3.52 18.95
N ILE A 155 -4.40 -3.79 20.03
CA ILE A 155 -2.95 -3.97 19.98
C ILE A 155 -2.59 -5.16 19.08
N VAL A 156 -3.27 -6.30 19.27
CA VAL A 156 -3.06 -7.49 18.43
C VAL A 156 -3.32 -7.19 16.97
N ASP A 157 -4.41 -6.49 16.65
CA ASP A 157 -4.75 -6.15 15.27
C ASP A 157 -3.74 -5.16 14.65
N ILE A 158 -3.28 -4.16 15.42
CA ILE A 158 -2.21 -3.26 14.99
C ILE A 158 -0.95 -4.07 14.65
N CYS A 159 -0.52 -4.99 15.51
CA CYS A 159 0.66 -5.81 15.28
C CYS A 159 0.53 -6.66 14.01
N ILE A 160 -0.62 -7.33 13.83
CA ILE A 160 -0.88 -8.16 12.64
C ILE A 160 -0.91 -7.29 11.38
N THR A 161 -1.58 -6.14 11.43
CA THR A 161 -1.70 -5.23 10.28
C THR A 161 -0.34 -4.66 9.87
N VAL A 162 0.44 -4.15 10.84
CA VAL A 162 1.78 -3.59 10.59
C VAL A 162 2.71 -4.65 10.02
N GLN A 163 2.78 -5.85 10.64
CA GLN A 163 3.59 -6.95 10.11
C GLN A 163 3.16 -7.34 8.68
N GLY A 164 1.86 -7.33 8.40
CA GLY A 164 1.33 -7.62 7.08
C GLY A 164 1.77 -6.61 6.02
N ILE A 165 1.80 -5.32 6.37
CA ILE A 165 2.25 -4.23 5.48
C ILE A 165 3.76 -4.32 5.27
N LEU A 166 4.56 -4.54 6.33
CA LEU A 166 6.01 -4.69 6.21
C LEU A 166 6.40 -5.90 5.36
N LYS A 167 5.72 -7.05 5.53
CA LYS A 167 5.91 -8.22 4.66
C LYS A 167 5.53 -7.92 3.21
N PHE A 168 4.50 -7.11 2.99
CA PHE A 168 4.11 -6.69 1.64
C PHE A 168 5.19 -5.82 1.00
N ASN A 169 5.74 -4.83 1.72
CA ASN A 169 6.82 -3.97 1.23
C ASN A 169 8.09 -4.78 0.90
N LYS A 170 8.51 -5.66 1.81
CA LYS A 170 9.65 -6.57 1.57
C LYS A 170 9.46 -7.42 0.31
N ARG A 171 8.24 -7.86 0.06
CA ARG A 171 7.92 -8.62 -1.15
C ARG A 171 8.03 -7.78 -2.42
N LEU A 172 7.57 -6.51 -2.40
CA LEU A 172 7.73 -5.60 -3.53
C LEU A 172 9.21 -5.35 -3.83
N ALA A 173 10.04 -5.15 -2.80
CA ALA A 173 11.48 -4.99 -2.94
C ALA A 173 12.13 -6.23 -3.60
N LEU A 174 11.81 -7.43 -3.11
CA LEU A 174 12.32 -8.67 -3.70
C LEU A 174 11.87 -8.87 -5.16
N MET A 175 10.67 -8.46 -5.50
CA MET A 175 10.19 -8.52 -6.89
C MET A 175 10.95 -7.53 -7.78
N GLU A 176 11.28 -6.34 -7.27
CA GLU A 176 12.08 -5.36 -7.99
C GLU A 176 13.51 -5.87 -8.22
N ASP A 177 14.14 -6.46 -7.19
CA ASP A 177 15.49 -7.01 -7.31
C ASP A 177 15.54 -8.12 -8.37
N ILE A 178 14.58 -9.05 -8.37
CA ILE A 178 14.47 -10.08 -9.41
C ILE A 178 14.24 -9.45 -10.79
N ALA A 179 13.43 -8.41 -10.89
CA ALA A 179 13.19 -7.73 -12.16
C ALA A 179 14.43 -7.01 -12.70
N LYS A 180 15.29 -6.47 -11.81
CA LYS A 180 16.59 -5.90 -12.17
C LYS A 180 17.56 -6.98 -12.66
N GLU A 181 17.63 -8.10 -11.95
CA GLU A 181 18.50 -9.22 -12.33
C GLU A 181 18.09 -9.82 -13.67
N LEU A 182 16.78 -9.99 -13.92
CA LEU A 182 16.27 -10.42 -15.23
C LEU A 182 16.63 -9.46 -16.36
N ARG A 183 16.67 -8.16 -16.10
CA ARG A 183 17.15 -7.18 -17.08
C ARG A 183 18.63 -7.37 -17.37
N ASN A 184 19.45 -7.44 -16.33
CA ASN A 184 20.89 -7.63 -16.48
C ASN A 184 21.21 -8.89 -17.29
N ILE A 185 20.49 -9.99 -17.05
CA ILE A 185 20.64 -11.22 -17.84
C ILE A 185 20.24 -10.99 -19.30
N SER A 186 19.13 -10.28 -19.54
CA SER A 186 18.68 -9.96 -20.89
C SER A 186 19.70 -9.10 -21.64
N ASP A 187 20.28 -8.12 -20.96
CA ASP A 187 21.29 -7.24 -21.54
C ASP A 187 22.57 -8.02 -21.87
N GLN A 188 23.03 -8.91 -20.97
CA GLN A 188 24.15 -9.80 -21.21
C GLN A 188 23.93 -10.76 -22.39
N ILE A 189 22.72 -11.30 -22.52
CA ILE A 189 22.36 -12.14 -23.68
C ILE A 189 22.42 -11.32 -24.97
N GLY A 190 21.93 -10.09 -24.94
CA GLY A 190 21.97 -9.19 -26.10
C GLY A 190 23.42 -8.82 -26.50
N GLU A 191 24.27 -8.49 -25.54
CA GLU A 191 25.67 -8.16 -25.73
C GLU A 191 26.45 -9.36 -26.31
N ASN A 192 26.30 -10.54 -25.71
CA ASN A 192 26.92 -11.77 -26.21
C ASN A 192 26.52 -12.12 -27.67
N ILE A 193 25.25 -11.85 -28.06
CA ILE A 193 24.80 -12.04 -29.44
C ILE A 193 25.47 -11.03 -30.38
N TYR A 194 25.57 -9.77 -29.97
CA TYR A 194 26.21 -8.71 -30.76
C TYR A 194 27.69 -9.01 -30.99
N ASP A 195 28.44 -9.35 -29.92
CA ASP A 195 29.85 -9.68 -29.99
C ASP A 195 30.10 -10.87 -30.92
N SER A 196 29.29 -11.93 -30.82
CA SER A 196 29.35 -13.09 -31.71
C SER A 196 29.16 -12.75 -33.19
N MET A 197 28.23 -11.80 -33.46
CA MET A 197 28.00 -11.34 -34.84
C MET A 197 29.18 -10.53 -35.35
N MET A 198 29.77 -9.65 -34.53
CA MET A 198 30.92 -8.84 -34.91
C MET A 198 32.16 -9.68 -35.13
N ASP A 199 32.47 -10.64 -34.24
CA ASP A 199 33.56 -11.60 -34.40
C ASP A 199 33.40 -12.44 -35.66
N GLY A 200 32.16 -12.84 -35.99
CA GLY A 200 31.84 -13.56 -37.23
C GLY A 200 32.11 -12.74 -38.50
N LEU A 201 31.76 -11.44 -38.49
CA LEU A 201 31.99 -10.52 -39.60
C LEU A 201 33.50 -10.22 -39.79
N GLU A 202 34.21 -9.92 -38.70
CA GLU A 202 35.67 -9.70 -38.75
C GLU A 202 36.45 -10.93 -39.21
N ALA A 203 36.02 -12.13 -38.77
CA ALA A 203 36.64 -13.38 -39.22
C ALA A 203 36.36 -13.64 -40.69
N GLN A 204 35.21 -13.25 -41.22
CA GLN A 204 34.89 -13.37 -42.66
C GLN A 204 35.81 -12.44 -43.51
N ASP A 205 36.05 -11.22 -43.02
CA ASP A 205 36.94 -10.27 -43.73
C ASP A 205 38.41 -10.68 -43.68
N ARG A 206 38.88 -11.26 -42.57
CA ARG A 206 40.24 -11.84 -42.43
C ARG A 206 40.44 -13.10 -43.29
N LEU A 207 39.39 -13.92 -43.47
CA LEU A 207 39.44 -15.12 -44.31
C LEU A 207 39.50 -14.79 -45.81
N LYS A 208 38.98 -13.66 -46.28
CA LYS A 208 39.15 -13.18 -47.65
C LYS A 208 40.56 -12.76 -47.96
N ALA A 209 41.39 -12.47 -46.92
CA ALA A 209 42.76 -11.96 -47.08
C ALA A 209 43.85 -13.03 -47.04
N ARG A 210 43.60 -14.26 -46.56
CA ARG A 210 44.64 -15.34 -46.47
C ARG A 210 43.98 -16.73 -46.68
N ALA A 211 44.20 -17.28 -47.88
CA ALA A 211 43.69 -18.59 -48.26
C ALA A 211 44.49 -19.77 -47.66
N ASP A 212 43.79 -20.82 -47.37
CA ASP A 212 44.03 -22.27 -47.31
C ASP A 212 44.74 -22.93 -46.12
N VAL A 213 45.71 -22.37 -45.41
CA VAL A 213 46.46 -23.10 -44.36
C VAL A 213 45.91 -22.80 -42.90
N ILE A 214 45.16 -21.73 -42.77
CA ILE A 214 44.65 -21.29 -41.45
C ILE A 214 43.20 -21.77 -41.23
N ARG A 215 42.54 -22.33 -42.24
CA ARG A 215 41.13 -22.66 -42.23
C ARG A 215 40.79 -23.73 -41.17
N GLU A 216 41.57 -24.79 -41.07
CA GLU A 216 41.31 -25.90 -40.16
C GLU A 216 41.46 -25.52 -38.68
N LYS A 217 42.54 -24.76 -38.31
CA LYS A 217 42.75 -24.26 -36.93
C LYS A 217 41.79 -23.15 -36.54
N VAL A 218 41.32 -22.34 -37.47
CA VAL A 218 40.31 -21.29 -37.22
C VAL A 218 38.91 -21.88 -37.06
N ASP A 219 38.64 -22.95 -37.79
CA ASP A 219 37.32 -23.64 -37.66
C ASP A 219 37.23 -24.40 -36.32
N GLU A 220 38.34 -25.03 -35.82
CA GLU A 220 38.38 -25.64 -34.48
C GLU A 220 38.25 -24.60 -33.37
N ALA A 221 38.98 -23.48 -33.40
CA ALA A 221 38.91 -22.40 -32.43
C ALA A 221 37.55 -21.68 -32.46
N LYS A 222 36.92 -21.57 -33.63
CA LYS A 222 35.56 -21.04 -33.76
C LYS A 222 34.51 -21.97 -33.16
N GLN A 223 34.68 -23.27 -33.34
CA GLN A 223 33.78 -24.28 -32.77
C GLN A 223 33.85 -24.28 -31.24
N GLU A 224 35.06 -24.26 -30.67
CA GLU A 224 35.30 -24.22 -29.21
C GLU A 224 34.69 -22.95 -28.58
N ASN A 225 34.98 -21.75 -29.18
CA ASN A 225 34.36 -20.49 -28.74
C ASN A 225 32.85 -20.47 -28.89
N ALA A 226 32.30 -21.06 -29.97
CA ALA A 226 30.86 -21.14 -30.19
C ALA A 226 30.16 -22.05 -29.17
N ASP A 227 30.82 -23.17 -28.80
CA ASP A 227 30.30 -24.12 -27.83
C ASP A 227 30.33 -23.53 -26.41
N GLU A 228 31.41 -22.83 -26.03
CA GLU A 228 31.54 -22.10 -24.76
C GLU A 228 30.46 -21.00 -24.66
N LEU A 229 30.31 -20.19 -25.70
CA LEU A 229 29.31 -19.14 -25.76
C LEU A 229 27.85 -19.71 -25.66
N LYS A 230 27.61 -20.82 -26.38
CA LYS A 230 26.33 -21.52 -26.31
C LYS A 230 26.04 -22.04 -24.91
N ALA A 231 26.99 -22.69 -24.26
CA ALA A 231 26.86 -23.16 -22.87
C ALA A 231 26.58 -22.00 -21.90
N ARG A 232 27.26 -20.86 -22.05
CA ARG A 232 27.02 -19.64 -21.26
C ARG A 232 25.63 -19.06 -21.51
N MET A 233 25.18 -18.99 -22.75
CA MET A 233 23.84 -18.54 -23.09
C MET A 233 22.75 -19.46 -22.54
N ASP A 234 22.94 -20.76 -22.59
CA ASP A 234 21.98 -21.72 -22.05
C ASP A 234 21.89 -21.63 -20.52
N SER A 235 23.03 -21.43 -19.83
CA SER A 235 23.03 -21.19 -18.38
C SER A 235 22.31 -19.88 -18.01
N LEU A 236 22.50 -18.80 -18.76
CA LEU A 236 21.80 -17.53 -18.55
C LEU A 236 20.29 -17.66 -18.80
N LYS A 237 19.87 -18.41 -19.83
CA LYS A 237 18.46 -18.69 -20.09
C LYS A 237 17.81 -19.49 -18.97
N GLN A 238 18.50 -20.52 -18.48
CA GLN A 238 18.02 -21.32 -17.37
C GLN A 238 17.84 -20.48 -16.09
N LEU A 239 18.80 -19.63 -15.76
CA LEU A 239 18.74 -18.70 -14.64
C LEU A 239 17.55 -17.72 -14.82
N ALA A 240 17.38 -17.17 -16.02
CA ALA A 240 16.26 -16.27 -16.33
C ALA A 240 14.89 -16.97 -16.16
N GLU A 241 14.75 -18.22 -16.56
CA GLU A 241 13.52 -19.01 -16.36
C GLU A 241 13.24 -19.29 -14.89
N GLU A 242 14.25 -19.61 -14.11
CA GLU A 242 14.13 -19.80 -12.66
C GLU A 242 13.67 -18.51 -11.97
N LEU A 243 14.33 -17.39 -12.25
CA LEU A 243 13.98 -16.07 -11.71
C LEU A 243 12.58 -15.64 -12.13
N ARG A 244 12.19 -15.89 -13.38
CA ARG A 244 10.85 -15.61 -13.89
C ARG A 244 9.80 -16.43 -13.15
N SER A 245 10.04 -17.73 -12.96
CA SER A 245 9.15 -18.61 -12.19
C SER A 245 8.99 -18.11 -10.74
N LYS A 246 10.08 -17.71 -10.10
CA LYS A 246 10.08 -17.15 -8.75
C LYS A 246 9.31 -15.83 -8.68
N TYR A 247 9.51 -14.93 -9.64
CA TYR A 247 8.76 -13.69 -9.78
C TYR A 247 7.25 -13.95 -9.93
N GLU A 248 6.86 -14.85 -10.82
CA GLU A 248 5.44 -15.19 -11.04
C GLU A 248 4.79 -15.83 -9.80
N LYS A 249 5.49 -16.71 -9.08
CA LYS A 249 5.00 -17.28 -7.82
C LYS A 249 4.73 -16.17 -6.80
N MET A 250 5.65 -15.21 -6.68
CA MET A 250 5.43 -14.06 -5.80
C MET A 250 4.28 -13.18 -6.27
N ALA A 251 4.11 -12.94 -7.55
CA ALA A 251 3.01 -12.16 -8.10
C ALA A 251 1.64 -12.83 -7.92
N LYS A 252 1.55 -14.17 -8.01
CA LYS A 252 0.29 -14.94 -7.94
C LYS A 252 -0.27 -15.16 -6.53
N LEU A 253 0.55 -15.04 -5.48
CA LEU A 253 0.19 -15.35 -4.09
C LEU A 253 0.20 -14.12 -3.14
N PRO A 254 -0.64 -13.12 -3.34
CA PRO A 254 -0.73 -12.02 -2.39
C PRO A 254 -1.28 -12.52 -1.05
N THR A 255 -0.69 -12.06 0.06
CA THR A 255 -1.17 -12.36 1.41
C THR A 255 -2.58 -11.82 1.64
N PHE A 256 -3.30 -12.33 2.64
CA PHE A 256 -4.62 -11.82 3.02
C PHE A 256 -4.58 -10.30 3.22
N THR A 257 -3.61 -9.80 4.00
CA THR A 257 -3.45 -8.37 4.30
C THR A 257 -3.23 -7.54 3.03
N SER A 258 -2.33 -7.97 2.13
CA SER A 258 -2.07 -7.23 0.89
C SER A 258 -3.30 -7.18 -0.05
N ARG A 259 -4.05 -8.28 -0.16
CA ARG A 259 -5.30 -8.31 -0.93
C ARG A 259 -6.34 -7.37 -0.34
N ARG A 260 -6.50 -7.38 0.98
CA ARG A 260 -7.44 -6.51 1.69
C ARG A 260 -7.08 -5.04 1.48
N ILE A 261 -5.83 -4.65 1.73
CA ILE A 261 -5.36 -3.26 1.60
C ILE A 261 -5.52 -2.74 0.17
N LEU A 262 -5.09 -3.48 -0.85
CA LEU A 262 -5.22 -3.08 -2.24
C LEU A 262 -6.69 -2.94 -2.71
N ARG A 263 -7.61 -3.68 -2.07
CA ARG A 263 -9.05 -3.56 -2.31
C ARG A 263 -9.67 -2.38 -1.54
N ALA A 264 -9.24 -2.18 -0.30
CA ALA A 264 -9.72 -1.12 0.58
C ALA A 264 -9.32 0.27 0.08
N PHE A 265 -8.09 0.40 -0.43
CA PHE A 265 -7.49 1.66 -0.86
C PHE A 265 -7.14 1.66 -2.35
N PRO A 266 -8.13 1.77 -3.24
CA PRO A 266 -7.91 1.70 -4.69
C PRO A 266 -7.07 2.85 -5.25
N LYS A 267 -6.97 3.96 -4.52
CA LYS A 267 -6.12 5.12 -4.87
C LYS A 267 -4.77 5.13 -4.16
N MET A 268 -4.45 4.12 -3.36
CA MET A 268 -3.16 4.02 -2.68
C MET A 268 -2.01 4.01 -3.70
N MET A 269 -1.00 4.85 -3.46
CA MET A 269 0.17 4.99 -4.33
C MET A 269 1.43 4.65 -3.54
N PRO A 270 2.29 3.75 -4.02
CA PRO A 270 3.58 3.51 -3.41
C PRO A 270 4.56 4.62 -3.80
N ARG A 271 5.48 4.96 -2.92
CA ARG A 271 6.63 5.85 -3.21
C ARG A 271 7.76 5.07 -3.88
N GLU A 272 7.92 3.83 -3.49
CA GLU A 272 8.93 2.90 -3.96
C GLU A 272 8.25 1.71 -4.65
N HIS A 273 8.96 0.97 -5.49
CA HIS A 273 8.47 -0.25 -6.16
C HIS A 273 7.16 -0.05 -6.97
N VAL A 274 7.01 1.12 -7.60
CA VAL A 274 5.76 1.55 -8.29
C VAL A 274 5.33 0.55 -9.37
N ARG A 275 6.31 0.00 -10.10
CA ARG A 275 6.09 -0.93 -11.22
C ARG A 275 5.54 -2.27 -10.72
N GLU A 276 6.16 -2.85 -9.71
CA GLU A 276 5.80 -4.13 -9.08
C GLU A 276 4.46 -4.05 -8.39
N PHE A 277 4.21 -2.95 -7.69
CA PHE A 277 2.91 -2.63 -7.12
C PHE A 277 1.80 -2.55 -8.20
N GLY A 278 2.08 -1.86 -9.30
CA GLY A 278 1.15 -1.75 -10.44
C GLY A 278 0.83 -3.11 -11.05
N GLN A 279 1.81 -4.00 -11.19
CA GLN A 279 1.62 -5.36 -11.70
C GLN A 279 0.76 -6.21 -10.76
N LEU A 280 1.04 -6.21 -9.46
CA LEU A 280 0.22 -6.91 -8.46
C LEU A 280 -1.23 -6.43 -8.48
N ARG A 281 -1.45 -5.12 -8.59
CA ARG A 281 -2.79 -4.53 -8.71
C ARG A 281 -3.52 -5.01 -9.95
N ARG A 282 -2.86 -5.09 -11.10
CA ARG A 282 -3.45 -5.59 -12.37
C ARG A 282 -3.85 -7.06 -12.24
N ILE A 283 -3.00 -7.91 -11.69
CA ILE A 283 -3.27 -9.34 -11.48
C ILE A 283 -4.49 -9.53 -10.57
N LEU A 284 -4.56 -8.79 -9.46
CA LEU A 284 -5.70 -8.87 -8.55
C LEU A 284 -7.00 -8.37 -9.19
N LYS A 285 -6.93 -7.31 -9.99
CA LYS A 285 -8.09 -6.80 -10.73
C LYS A 285 -8.61 -7.84 -11.71
N LYS A 286 -7.72 -8.43 -12.54
CA LYS A 286 -8.08 -9.47 -13.50
C LYS A 286 -8.76 -10.66 -12.83
N LYS A 287 -8.17 -11.18 -11.75
CA LYS A 287 -8.74 -12.30 -10.98
C LYS A 287 -10.11 -11.99 -10.39
N ARG A 288 -10.33 -10.76 -9.93
CA ARG A 288 -11.63 -10.32 -9.43
C ARG A 288 -12.68 -10.26 -10.54
N ASP A 289 -12.30 -9.74 -11.71
CA ASP A 289 -13.21 -9.60 -12.84
C ASP A 289 -13.60 -10.98 -13.43
N GLU A 290 -12.70 -11.96 -13.38
CA GLU A 290 -12.98 -13.36 -13.71
C GLU A 290 -13.97 -14.02 -12.74
N LEU A 291 -13.83 -13.74 -11.42
CA LEU A 291 -14.76 -14.27 -10.39
C LEU A 291 -16.16 -13.64 -10.46
N LYS A 292 -16.30 -12.42 -10.99
CA LYS A 292 -17.60 -11.77 -11.18
C LYS A 292 -18.36 -12.27 -12.42
N LYS A 293 -17.67 -12.93 -13.35
CA LYS A 293 -18.26 -13.50 -14.57
C LYS A 293 -18.76 -14.94 -14.39
N ARG A 294 -18.39 -15.56 -13.28
CA ARG A 294 -18.90 -16.88 -12.84
C ARG A 294 -20.07 -16.70 -11.86
#